data_91b69ce34e16a32c57573f32166a6e04
#
_entry.id   91b69ce34e16a32c57573f32166a6e04
#
_cell.length_a   1.000
_cell.length_b   1.000
_cell.length_c   1.000
_cell.angle_alpha   90.00
_cell.angle_beta   90.00
_cell.angle_gamma   90.00
#
_symmetry.space_group_name_H-M   'P 1'
#
loop_
_entity.id
_entity.type
_entity.pdbx_description
1 polymer ?
#
loop_
_entity_poly.entity_id
_entity_poly.type
_entity_poly.pdbx_seq_one_letter_code
_entity_poly.pdbx_strand_id
1 'polypeptide(L)'
;MKQTILIFLISFLFSSYSYAFEGQVILITDGDTITVVNNGKPEKIRLYGIDTPESKQAFGNQAKNFTYSMVYHKSINVEPVTTDRYGLTVGIVNVNEKCLNSELIDKGFAWVYDRYCKKDMCDKWRLLEKEARQSKAGLWSQDNPVAPWMYRRNRNK
;
A
#
# COMPACT_ATOMS: atom_id res chain seq x y z
N MET A 1 -49.15 -37.39 18.34
CA MET A 1 -47.69 -37.20 18.42
C MET A 1 -47.26 -36.20 17.35
N LYS A 2 -46.87 -34.98 17.75
CA LYS A 2 -46.39 -33.95 16.80
C LYS A 2 -44.87 -34.04 16.79
N GLN A 3 -44.28 -34.42 15.66
CA GLN A 3 -42.82 -34.39 15.45
C GLN A 3 -42.41 -32.96 15.11
N THR A 4 -41.62 -32.35 15.99
CA THR A 4 -41.00 -31.05 15.77
C THR A 4 -39.68 -31.27 15.01
N ILE A 5 -39.64 -30.90 13.73
CA ILE A 5 -38.41 -30.93 12.92
C ILE A 5 -37.60 -29.71 13.28
N LEU A 6 -36.44 -29.90 13.95
CA LEU A 6 -35.49 -28.88 14.28
C LEU A 6 -34.54 -28.68 13.05
N ILE A 7 -34.77 -27.63 12.29
CA ILE A 7 -33.88 -27.27 11.15
C ILE A 7 -32.67 -26.54 11.70
N PHE A 8 -31.51 -27.21 11.71
CA PHE A 8 -30.22 -26.59 12.00
C PHE A 8 -29.77 -25.78 10.78
N LEU A 9 -29.86 -24.45 10.87
CA LEU A 9 -29.32 -23.53 9.87
C LEU A 9 -27.80 -23.44 10.10
N ILE A 10 -27.02 -24.23 9.35
CA ILE A 10 -25.55 -24.10 9.32
C ILE A 10 -25.20 -22.85 8.50
N SER A 11 -24.91 -21.75 9.21
CA SER A 11 -24.38 -20.53 8.61
C SER A 11 -22.92 -20.78 8.18
N PHE A 12 -22.70 -21.00 6.87
CA PHE A 12 -21.36 -21.11 6.29
C PHE A 12 -20.78 -19.70 6.23
N LEU A 13 -19.93 -19.35 7.19
CA LEU A 13 -19.12 -18.15 7.14
C LEU A 13 -18.05 -18.34 6.05
N PHE A 14 -18.33 -17.82 4.86
CA PHE A 14 -17.31 -17.67 3.82
C PHE A 14 -16.29 -16.64 4.28
N SER A 15 -15.22 -17.08 4.94
CA SER A 15 -14.04 -16.28 5.17
C SER A 15 -13.36 -16.11 3.79
N SER A 16 -13.46 -14.92 3.22
CA SER A 16 -12.74 -14.58 1.99
C SER A 16 -11.26 -14.50 2.31
N TYR A 17 -10.54 -15.61 2.18
CA TYR A 17 -9.08 -15.61 2.22
C TYR A 17 -8.58 -14.91 0.96
N SER A 18 -8.02 -13.73 1.13
CA SER A 18 -7.30 -13.05 0.06
C SER A 18 -5.92 -13.70 -0.07
N TYR A 19 -5.73 -14.52 -1.10
CA TYR A 19 -4.46 -15.19 -1.34
C TYR A 19 -3.46 -14.22 -1.97
N ALA A 20 -2.18 -14.36 -1.56
CA ALA A 20 -1.08 -13.71 -2.26
C ALA A 20 -1.04 -14.18 -3.72
N PHE A 21 -0.69 -13.28 -4.63
CA PHE A 21 -0.56 -13.60 -6.05
C PHE A 21 0.66 -12.93 -6.66
N GLU A 22 1.17 -13.54 -7.73
CA GLU A 22 2.21 -12.93 -8.56
C GLU A 22 1.60 -12.19 -9.73
N GLY A 23 2.20 -11.04 -10.08
CA GLY A 23 1.78 -10.26 -11.23
C GLY A 23 2.92 -9.41 -11.79
N GLN A 24 2.87 -9.14 -13.09
CA GLN A 24 3.81 -8.24 -13.75
C GLN A 24 3.34 -6.80 -13.67
N VAL A 25 4.20 -5.90 -13.21
CA VAL A 25 3.88 -4.47 -13.15
C VAL A 25 3.93 -3.86 -14.53
N ILE A 26 2.83 -3.23 -14.95
CA ILE A 26 2.67 -2.60 -16.27
C ILE A 26 2.51 -1.08 -16.21
N LEU A 27 2.13 -0.53 -15.06
CA LEU A 27 1.94 0.92 -14.90
C LEU A 27 2.21 1.33 -13.45
N ILE A 28 2.85 2.48 -13.26
CA ILE A 28 2.97 3.16 -11.97
C ILE A 28 2.21 4.49 -12.08
N THR A 29 1.14 4.64 -11.29
CA THR A 29 0.32 5.86 -11.25
C THR A 29 1.04 6.94 -10.45
N ASP A 30 1.43 6.62 -9.23
CA ASP A 30 2.20 7.43 -8.29
C ASP A 30 3.09 6.55 -7.41
N GLY A 31 3.71 7.10 -6.37
CA GLY A 31 4.68 6.34 -5.56
C GLY A 31 4.10 5.12 -4.85
N ASP A 32 2.81 5.12 -4.52
CA ASP A 32 2.16 4.04 -3.77
C ASP A 32 1.00 3.37 -4.51
N THR A 33 0.88 3.60 -5.82
CA THR A 33 -0.20 3.03 -6.63
C THR A 33 0.34 2.51 -7.95
N ILE A 34 0.23 1.19 -8.13
CA ILE A 34 0.72 0.46 -9.30
C ILE A 34 -0.42 -0.32 -9.98
N THR A 35 -0.23 -0.71 -11.23
CA THR A 35 -1.10 -1.66 -11.92
C THR A 35 -0.31 -2.90 -12.30
N VAL A 36 -0.83 -4.06 -11.95
CA VAL A 36 -0.24 -5.36 -12.24
C VAL A 36 -1.15 -6.18 -13.14
N VAL A 37 -0.59 -7.09 -13.92
CA VAL A 37 -1.37 -8.11 -14.62
C VAL A 37 -1.50 -9.32 -13.71
N ASN A 38 -2.73 -9.58 -13.24
CA ASN A 38 -3.09 -10.75 -12.45
C ASN A 38 -4.01 -11.64 -13.28
N ASN A 39 -3.60 -12.88 -13.57
CA ASN A 39 -4.37 -13.82 -14.40
C ASN A 39 -4.86 -13.21 -15.73
N GLY A 40 -3.99 -12.45 -16.40
CA GLY A 40 -4.29 -11.81 -17.69
C GLY A 40 -5.15 -10.54 -17.59
N LYS A 41 -5.51 -10.08 -16.40
CA LYS A 41 -6.32 -8.88 -16.17
C LYS A 41 -5.51 -7.80 -15.45
N PRO A 42 -5.63 -6.52 -15.85
CA PRO A 42 -5.02 -5.43 -15.13
C PRO A 42 -5.74 -5.23 -13.78
N GLU A 43 -4.97 -5.21 -12.71
CA GLU A 43 -5.44 -4.96 -11.35
C GLU A 43 -4.64 -3.81 -10.73
N LYS A 44 -5.35 -2.82 -10.19
CA LYS A 44 -4.74 -1.65 -9.56
C LYS A 44 -4.54 -1.93 -8.07
N ILE A 45 -3.31 -1.76 -7.62
CA ILE A 45 -2.89 -2.03 -6.24
C ILE A 45 -2.46 -0.72 -5.58
N ARG A 46 -3.05 -0.43 -4.43
CA ARG A 46 -2.60 0.60 -3.50
C ARG A 46 -1.70 -0.03 -2.44
N LEU A 47 -0.55 0.55 -2.16
CA LEU A 47 0.34 0.05 -1.12
C LEU A 47 -0.27 0.26 0.27
N TYR A 48 -0.32 -0.83 1.05
CA TYR A 48 -0.90 -0.82 2.39
C TYR A 48 -0.09 0.03 3.37
N GLY A 49 -0.77 0.76 4.24
CA GLY A 49 -0.23 1.39 5.44
C GLY A 49 0.70 2.58 5.21
N ILE A 50 0.92 3.00 3.97
CA ILE A 50 1.75 4.15 3.61
C ILE A 50 0.99 5.16 2.76
N ASP A 51 1.54 6.37 2.67
CA ASP A 51 1.04 7.42 1.79
C ASP A 51 2.24 8.21 1.22
N THR A 52 2.38 8.22 -0.10
CA THR A 52 3.46 8.94 -0.78
C THR A 52 3.02 10.34 -1.18
N PRO A 53 3.94 11.31 -1.33
CA PRO A 53 3.61 12.62 -1.85
C PRO A 53 2.88 12.51 -3.20
N GLU A 54 1.85 13.32 -3.39
CA GLU A 54 1.11 13.44 -4.64
C GLU A 54 2.02 13.91 -5.79
N SER A 55 1.72 13.56 -7.03
CA SER A 55 2.55 13.89 -8.19
C SER A 55 2.87 15.38 -8.35
N LYS A 56 2.00 16.28 -7.86
CA LYS A 56 2.22 17.74 -7.83
C LYS A 56 2.79 18.25 -6.50
N GLN A 57 3.05 17.38 -5.56
CA GLN A 57 3.66 17.69 -4.28
C GLN A 57 5.18 17.52 -4.38
N ALA A 58 5.94 18.26 -3.58
CA ALA A 58 7.38 18.05 -3.46
C ALA A 58 7.67 16.56 -3.14
N PHE A 59 8.67 15.98 -3.80
CA PHE A 59 9.04 14.58 -3.76
C PHE A 59 8.04 13.57 -4.36
N GLY A 60 6.90 13.99 -4.92
CA GLY A 60 5.95 13.07 -5.56
C GLY A 60 6.54 12.34 -6.76
N ASN A 61 7.24 13.07 -7.64
CA ASN A 61 7.93 12.47 -8.78
C ASN A 61 9.09 11.55 -8.36
N GLN A 62 9.84 11.91 -7.31
CA GLN A 62 10.93 11.09 -6.78
C GLN A 62 10.39 9.78 -6.20
N ALA A 63 9.30 9.82 -5.42
CA ALA A 63 8.62 8.63 -4.91
C ALA A 63 8.15 7.72 -6.06
N LYS A 64 7.50 8.29 -7.09
CA LYS A 64 7.09 7.55 -8.29
C LYS A 64 8.27 6.92 -9.03
N ASN A 65 9.35 7.67 -9.23
CA ASN A 65 10.55 7.18 -9.91
C ASN A 65 11.23 6.07 -9.11
N PHE A 66 11.24 6.16 -7.78
CA PHE A 66 11.76 5.10 -6.92
C PHE A 66 10.94 3.82 -7.09
N THR A 67 9.62 3.90 -6.98
CA THR A 67 8.73 2.76 -7.24
C THR A 67 8.97 2.18 -8.63
N TYR A 68 9.07 3.04 -9.67
CA TYR A 68 9.37 2.62 -11.04
C TYR A 68 10.67 1.80 -11.10
N SER A 69 11.75 2.29 -10.52
CA SER A 69 13.05 1.59 -10.54
C SER A 69 13.01 0.24 -9.84
N MET A 70 12.18 0.11 -8.82
CA MET A 70 12.06 -1.13 -8.07
C MET A 70 11.25 -2.20 -8.78
N VAL A 71 10.12 -1.84 -9.41
CA VAL A 71 9.10 -2.84 -9.80
C VAL A 71 8.70 -2.81 -11.27
N TYR A 72 9.04 -1.80 -12.06
CA TYR A 72 8.54 -1.70 -13.44
C TYR A 72 9.02 -2.85 -14.31
N HIS A 73 8.10 -3.47 -15.04
CA HIS A 73 8.29 -4.69 -15.83
C HIS A 73 8.83 -5.91 -15.06
N LYS A 74 8.80 -5.89 -13.73
CA LYS A 74 9.17 -7.06 -12.92
C LYS A 74 7.92 -7.84 -12.49
N SER A 75 8.11 -9.13 -12.24
CA SER A 75 7.17 -9.94 -11.49
C SER A 75 7.28 -9.58 -10.01
N ILE A 76 6.15 -9.33 -9.37
CA ILE A 76 6.06 -8.99 -7.96
C ILE A 76 5.09 -9.94 -7.26
N ASN A 77 5.28 -10.13 -5.97
CA ASN A 77 4.30 -10.79 -5.12
C ASN A 77 3.45 -9.72 -4.42
N VAL A 78 2.14 -9.85 -4.55
CA VAL A 78 1.15 -8.98 -3.86
C VAL A 78 0.47 -9.79 -2.78
N GLU A 79 0.54 -9.31 -1.55
CA GLU A 79 -0.22 -9.83 -0.41
C GLU A 79 -1.40 -8.90 -0.12
N PRO A 80 -2.62 -9.21 -0.60
CA PRO A 80 -3.78 -8.39 -0.35
C PRO A 80 -4.10 -8.33 1.14
N VAL A 81 -4.34 -7.13 1.65
CA VAL A 81 -4.70 -6.90 3.06
C VAL A 81 -6.17 -6.54 3.20
N THR A 82 -6.68 -5.70 2.30
CA THR A 82 -8.06 -5.23 2.28
C THR A 82 -8.41 -4.66 0.91
N THR A 83 -9.64 -4.23 0.76
CA THR A 83 -10.11 -3.48 -0.41
C THR A 83 -10.55 -2.10 0.05
N ASP A 84 -10.20 -1.07 -0.68
CA ASP A 84 -10.62 0.29 -0.35
C ASP A 84 -12.09 0.56 -0.78
N ARG A 85 -12.61 1.73 -0.42
CA ARG A 85 -13.99 2.14 -0.75
C ARG A 85 -14.27 2.28 -2.26
N TYR A 86 -13.25 2.26 -3.08
CA TYR A 86 -13.35 2.33 -4.55
C TYR A 86 -13.14 0.97 -5.21
N GLY A 87 -12.99 -0.10 -4.42
CA GLY A 87 -12.78 -1.45 -4.92
C GLY A 87 -11.33 -1.77 -5.28
N LEU A 88 -10.37 -0.90 -4.92
CA LEU A 88 -8.95 -1.16 -5.17
C LEU A 88 -8.39 -2.14 -4.15
N THR A 89 -7.60 -3.10 -4.60
CA THR A 89 -6.81 -3.97 -3.73
C THR A 89 -5.76 -3.14 -2.99
N VAL A 90 -5.79 -3.20 -1.66
CA VAL A 90 -4.77 -2.60 -0.79
C VAL A 90 -3.88 -3.71 -0.27
N GLY A 91 -2.57 -3.66 -0.58
CA GLY A 91 -1.70 -4.80 -0.33
C GLY A 91 -0.25 -4.43 0.02
N ILE A 92 0.47 -5.44 0.47
CA ILE A 92 1.92 -5.42 0.65
C ILE A 92 2.52 -5.97 -0.64
N VAL A 93 3.52 -5.27 -1.16
CA VAL A 93 4.17 -5.62 -2.42
C VAL A 93 5.62 -6.01 -2.15
N ASN A 94 5.97 -7.23 -2.56
CA ASN A 94 7.33 -7.76 -2.45
C ASN A 94 7.94 -7.97 -3.84
N VAL A 95 9.20 -7.57 -4.01
CA VAL A 95 10.00 -7.75 -5.22
C VAL A 95 11.43 -8.14 -4.85
N ASN A 96 11.94 -9.25 -5.36
CA ASN A 96 13.30 -9.73 -5.07
C ASN A 96 13.63 -9.70 -3.56
N GLU A 97 12.77 -10.31 -2.74
CA GLU A 97 12.89 -10.39 -1.28
C GLU A 97 12.79 -9.04 -0.52
N LYS A 98 12.53 -7.94 -1.23
CA LYS A 98 12.35 -6.60 -0.66
C LYS A 98 10.88 -6.22 -0.64
N CYS A 99 10.44 -5.64 0.49
CA CYS A 99 9.10 -5.07 0.61
C CYS A 99 9.11 -3.62 0.10
N LEU A 100 8.43 -3.35 -1.01
CA LEU A 100 8.35 -2.01 -1.61
C LEU A 100 7.81 -0.96 -0.62
N ASN A 101 6.81 -1.34 0.20
CA ASN A 101 6.21 -0.45 1.19
C ASN A 101 7.28 0.06 2.19
N SER A 102 8.10 -0.85 2.74
CA SER A 102 9.15 -0.49 3.71
C SER A 102 10.31 0.24 3.04
N GLU A 103 10.69 -0.12 1.82
CA GLU A 103 11.76 0.57 1.09
C GLU A 103 11.41 2.04 0.81
N LEU A 104 10.15 2.33 0.45
CA LEU A 104 9.68 3.71 0.27
C LEU A 104 9.80 4.52 1.57
N ILE A 105 9.49 3.92 2.71
CA ILE A 105 9.62 4.57 4.02
C ILE A 105 11.09 4.81 4.36
N ASP A 106 11.92 3.79 4.25
CA ASP A 106 13.36 3.83 4.57
C ASP A 106 14.09 4.92 3.76
N LYS A 107 13.76 5.03 2.47
CA LYS A 107 14.36 6.05 1.59
C LYS A 107 13.72 7.44 1.73
N GLY A 108 12.76 7.61 2.62
CA GLY A 108 12.09 8.87 2.85
C GLY A 108 11.20 9.31 1.70
N PHE A 109 10.55 8.38 1.00
CA PHE A 109 9.59 8.66 -0.07
C PHE A 109 8.15 8.39 0.32
N ALA A 110 7.90 7.89 1.53
CA ALA A 110 6.56 7.66 2.05
C ALA A 110 6.46 8.03 3.53
N TRP A 111 5.26 8.39 3.93
CA TRP A 111 4.82 8.49 5.31
C TRP A 111 4.17 7.18 5.74
N VAL A 112 4.36 6.74 6.98
CA VAL A 112 3.49 5.73 7.58
C VAL A 112 2.12 6.36 7.79
N TYR A 113 1.07 5.74 7.24
CA TYR A 113 -0.28 6.26 7.37
C TYR A 113 -0.99 5.58 8.53
N ASP A 114 -0.78 6.06 9.75
CA ASP A 114 -1.25 5.46 11.00
C ASP A 114 -2.75 5.14 11.03
N ARG A 115 -3.57 5.92 10.32
CA ARG A 115 -5.00 5.65 10.21
C ARG A 115 -5.29 4.29 9.60
N TYR A 116 -4.46 3.83 8.67
CA TYR A 116 -4.63 2.59 7.90
C TYR A 116 -3.55 1.54 8.16
N CYS A 117 -2.46 1.88 8.85
CA CYS A 117 -1.41 0.94 9.22
C CYS A 117 -1.71 0.33 10.58
N LYS A 118 -2.28 -0.91 10.60
CA LYS A 118 -2.80 -1.58 11.80
C LYS A 118 -2.19 -2.96 12.06
N LYS A 119 -1.37 -3.48 11.14
CA LYS A 119 -0.68 -4.76 11.32
C LYS A 119 0.61 -4.58 12.13
N ASP A 120 1.12 -5.66 12.74
CA ASP A 120 2.33 -5.66 13.59
C ASP A 120 3.57 -5.09 12.88
N MET A 121 3.67 -5.27 11.56
CA MET A 121 4.77 -4.69 10.78
C MET A 121 4.81 -3.15 10.81
N CYS A 122 3.70 -2.50 11.13
CA CYS A 122 3.62 -1.04 11.19
C CYS A 122 4.51 -0.45 12.29
N ASP A 123 4.77 -1.20 13.36
CA ASP A 123 5.70 -0.75 14.40
C ASP A 123 7.13 -0.66 13.87
N LYS A 124 7.55 -1.64 13.08
CA LYS A 124 8.85 -1.59 12.38
C LYS A 124 8.89 -0.45 11.36
N TRP A 125 7.81 -0.21 10.64
CA TRP A 125 7.73 0.88 9.66
C TRP A 125 7.81 2.27 10.30
N ARG A 126 7.23 2.46 11.49
CA ARG A 126 7.39 3.70 12.28
C ARG A 126 8.85 3.93 12.71
N LEU A 127 9.58 2.86 13.01
CA LEU A 127 11.01 2.96 13.31
C LEU A 127 11.80 3.38 12.07
N LEU A 128 11.55 2.76 10.91
CA LEU A 128 12.16 3.17 9.62
C LEU A 128 11.85 4.63 9.28
N GLU A 129 10.61 5.07 9.45
CA GLU A 129 10.26 6.48 9.24
C GLU A 129 11.03 7.40 10.19
N LYS A 130 11.16 7.04 11.46
CA LYS A 130 11.92 7.79 12.44
C LYS A 130 13.40 7.91 12.03
N GLU A 131 14.00 6.83 11.57
CA GLU A 131 15.39 6.79 11.09
C GLU A 131 15.56 7.64 9.81
N ALA A 132 14.64 7.52 8.85
CA ALA A 132 14.64 8.36 7.65
C ALA A 132 14.51 9.85 7.97
N ARG A 133 13.68 10.22 8.96
CA ARG A 133 13.57 11.60 9.46
C ARG A 133 14.86 12.11 10.10
N GLN A 134 15.50 11.29 10.92
CA GLN A 134 16.77 11.64 11.60
C GLN A 134 17.92 11.85 10.61
N SER A 135 17.99 11.01 9.58
CA SER A 135 18.99 11.12 8.51
C SER A 135 18.64 12.14 7.43
N LYS A 136 17.47 12.80 7.54
CA LYS A 136 16.95 13.73 6.53
C LYS A 136 16.84 13.10 5.12
N ALA A 137 16.50 11.81 5.06
CA ALA A 137 16.36 11.09 3.81
C ALA A 137 15.16 11.58 3.00
N GLY A 138 15.29 11.68 1.68
CA GLY A 138 14.22 11.99 0.76
C GLY A 138 13.43 13.25 1.14
N LEU A 139 12.12 13.13 1.30
CA LEU A 139 11.20 14.22 1.65
C LEU A 139 11.53 14.86 3.02
N TRP A 140 12.22 14.13 3.90
CA TRP A 140 12.62 14.61 5.23
C TRP A 140 13.80 15.60 5.20
N SER A 141 14.41 15.82 4.02
CA SER A 141 15.39 16.89 3.81
C SER A 141 14.75 18.29 3.79
N GLN A 142 13.43 18.38 3.66
CA GLN A 142 12.69 19.64 3.71
C GLN A 142 12.54 20.11 5.19
N ASP A 143 12.54 21.43 5.40
CA ASP A 143 12.34 22.00 6.74
C ASP A 143 10.94 21.69 7.29
N ASN A 144 9.92 21.72 6.43
CA ASN A 144 8.51 21.51 6.82
C ASN A 144 7.81 20.57 5.82
N PRO A 145 8.11 19.26 5.85
CA PRO A 145 7.46 18.32 4.95
C PRO A 145 5.98 18.19 5.26
N VAL A 146 5.13 18.33 4.24
CA VAL A 146 3.66 18.26 4.37
C VAL A 146 3.21 16.83 4.07
N ALA A 147 2.43 16.24 4.95
CA ALA A 147 1.88 14.90 4.74
C ALA A 147 0.86 14.90 3.57
N PRO A 148 0.82 13.84 2.73
CA PRO A 148 -0.02 13.80 1.53
C PRO A 148 -1.50 14.00 1.83
N TRP A 149 -2.02 13.43 2.91
CA TRP A 149 -3.42 13.64 3.33
C TRP A 149 -3.73 15.09 3.73
N MET A 150 -2.75 15.82 4.25
CA MET A 150 -2.88 17.26 4.55
C MET A 150 -2.85 18.07 3.25
N TYR A 151 -1.95 17.72 2.33
CA TYR A 151 -1.86 18.36 1.02
C TYR A 151 -3.19 18.23 0.25
N ARG A 152 -3.78 17.01 0.19
CA ARG A 152 -5.11 16.78 -0.43
C ARG A 152 -6.20 17.62 0.22
N ARG A 153 -6.23 17.71 1.55
CA ARG A 153 -7.22 18.51 2.29
C ARG A 153 -7.12 19.99 1.96
N ASN A 154 -5.92 20.52 1.85
CA ASN A 154 -5.69 21.95 1.58
C ASN A 154 -6.02 22.33 0.12
N ARG A 155 -5.87 21.40 -0.81
CA ARG A 155 -6.21 21.61 -2.23
C ARG A 155 -7.73 21.64 -2.50
N ASN A 156 -8.51 21.03 -1.63
CA ASN A 156 -9.97 20.95 -1.77
C ASN A 156 -10.72 22.06 -1.00
N LYS A 157 -9.99 23.03 -0.45
CA LYS A 157 -10.53 24.27 0.13
C LYS A 157 -10.42 25.41 -0.88
#